data_b03661e07cc512fea920b9decc850882
#
_entry.id   b03661e07cc512fea920b9decc850882
#
_cell.length_a   1.000
_cell.length_b   1.000
_cell.length_c   1.000
_cell.angle_alpha   90.00
_cell.angle_beta   90.00
_cell.angle_gamma   90.00
#
_symmetry.space_group_name_H-M   'P 1'
#
loop_
_entity.id
_entity.type
_entity.pdbx_description
1 polymer ?
#
loop_
_entity_poly.entity_id
_entity_poly.type
_entity_poly.pdbx_seq_one_letter_code
_entity_poly.pdbx_strand_id
1 'polypeptide(L)'
;MRARGPPVVAGPRLLLLSNSKNFGGEYLEHAADPIRSFLGRDVGSVLFVPYAAVRVSYDAFAASVGIKLRAWGYGLECAHLQGDPAAAVGRAEAIVVGGGNTFHLLKQLYDTGLVRAIRARMREGIPYVGWSAGANVAGPTIRTTNDMPIVEPPSLEALALVPFQINPHYTDAVIPDHAGETRAERLLEFVTANPGARVVGLREGSILRVEGRRLDLLGPKPARVFVGGREPTEHEPGASLQFLME
;
A
#
# COMPACT_ATOMS: atom_id res chain seq x y z
N MET A 1 30.62 7.95 -21.76
CA MET A 1 30.40 8.23 -20.33
C MET A 1 28.92 8.07 -20.06
N ARG A 2 28.47 7.01 -19.38
CA ARG A 2 27.07 6.88 -18.94
C ARG A 2 26.88 7.83 -17.76
N ALA A 3 25.91 8.75 -17.85
CA ALA A 3 25.53 9.63 -16.77
C ALA A 3 25.18 8.76 -15.54
N ARG A 4 25.75 9.08 -14.38
CA ARG A 4 25.37 8.46 -13.12
C ARG A 4 23.88 8.77 -12.91
N GLY A 5 23.06 7.72 -12.77
CA GLY A 5 21.67 7.86 -12.34
C GLY A 5 21.57 8.63 -11.01
N PRO A 6 20.36 9.13 -10.67
CA PRO A 6 20.16 9.84 -9.43
C PRO A 6 20.66 9.01 -8.24
N PRO A 7 21.13 9.65 -7.16
CA PRO A 7 21.67 8.93 -6.00
C PRO A 7 20.63 7.92 -5.50
N VAL A 8 21.07 6.67 -5.38
CA VAL A 8 20.26 5.61 -4.79
C VAL A 8 19.96 6.03 -3.34
N VAL A 9 18.75 6.43 -3.05
CA VAL A 9 18.31 6.72 -1.69
C VAL A 9 18.37 5.39 -0.94
N ALA A 10 19.29 5.28 0.00
CA ALA A 10 19.38 4.07 0.82
C ALA A 10 18.11 3.93 1.67
N GLY A 11 17.33 2.87 1.44
CA GLY A 11 16.09 2.59 2.16
C GLY A 11 14.87 2.36 1.25
N PRO A 12 13.72 2.05 1.84
CA PRO A 12 12.52 1.73 1.08
C PRO A 12 12.01 2.94 0.30
N ARG A 13 11.48 2.68 -0.90
CA ARG A 13 10.77 3.63 -1.75
C ARG A 13 9.35 3.14 -1.94
N LEU A 14 8.39 3.77 -1.27
CA LEU A 14 7.00 3.31 -1.26
C LEU A 14 6.04 4.47 -1.57
N LEU A 15 5.00 4.17 -2.32
CA LEU A 15 3.84 5.05 -2.51
C LEU A 15 2.59 4.26 -2.13
N LEU A 16 1.98 4.60 -0.99
CA LEU A 16 0.91 3.83 -0.37
C LEU A 16 -0.39 4.64 -0.39
N LEU A 17 -1.32 4.23 -1.23
CA LEU A 17 -2.58 4.93 -1.45
C LEU A 17 -3.68 4.30 -0.59
N SER A 18 -4.53 5.15 0.00
CA SER A 18 -5.71 4.67 0.71
C SER A 18 -6.64 3.86 -0.18
N ASN A 19 -6.89 4.34 -1.39
CA ASN A 19 -7.88 3.79 -2.32
C ASN A 19 -7.40 3.92 -3.77
N SER A 20 -8.10 3.22 -4.67
CA SER A 20 -7.86 3.31 -6.11
C SER A 20 -8.82 4.25 -6.85
N LYS A 21 -9.91 4.68 -6.22
CA LYS A 21 -10.91 5.53 -6.85
C LYS A 21 -11.58 6.42 -5.82
N ASN A 22 -11.56 7.72 -6.03
CA ASN A 22 -12.31 8.68 -5.23
C ASN A 22 -13.78 8.73 -5.67
N PHE A 23 -14.67 9.10 -4.74
CA PHE A 23 -16.06 9.29 -5.08
C PHE A 23 -16.22 10.31 -6.23
N GLY A 24 -16.95 9.94 -7.27
CA GLY A 24 -17.15 10.77 -8.47
C GLY A 24 -15.99 10.80 -9.45
N GLY A 25 -14.81 10.23 -9.11
CA GLY A 25 -13.64 10.20 -9.99
C GLY A 25 -13.47 8.89 -10.74
N GLU A 26 -12.43 8.82 -11.58
CA GLU A 26 -12.02 7.64 -12.32
C GLU A 26 -10.98 6.81 -11.56
N TYR A 27 -10.79 5.56 -11.99
CA TYR A 27 -9.81 4.64 -11.41
C TYR A 27 -8.39 5.21 -11.47
N LEU A 28 -7.70 5.31 -10.32
CA LEU A 28 -6.35 5.87 -10.11
C LEU A 28 -6.15 7.32 -10.60
N GLU A 29 -7.21 8.05 -10.96
CA GLU A 29 -7.12 9.41 -11.48
C GLU A 29 -6.43 10.36 -10.48
N HIS A 30 -6.87 10.34 -9.21
CA HIS A 30 -6.31 11.18 -8.15
C HIS A 30 -4.82 10.90 -7.85
N ALA A 31 -4.33 9.74 -8.24
CA ALA A 31 -2.98 9.29 -7.98
C ALA A 31 -2.07 9.31 -9.22
N ALA A 32 -2.58 9.74 -10.38
CA ALA A 32 -1.83 9.71 -11.65
C ALA A 32 -0.50 10.47 -11.55
N ASP A 33 -0.52 11.72 -11.13
CA ASP A 33 0.69 12.54 -11.00
C ASP A 33 1.61 12.08 -9.86
N PRO A 34 1.10 11.74 -8.65
CA PRO A 34 1.91 11.09 -7.62
C PRO A 34 2.62 9.83 -8.10
N ILE A 35 1.93 8.91 -8.79
CA ILE A 35 2.54 7.66 -9.30
C ILE A 35 3.60 7.98 -10.37
N ARG A 36 3.29 8.83 -11.33
CA ARG A 36 4.25 9.23 -12.40
C ARG A 36 5.49 9.92 -11.83
N SER A 37 5.30 10.84 -10.89
CA SER A 37 6.41 11.53 -10.21
C SER A 37 7.27 10.56 -9.39
N PHE A 38 6.65 9.57 -8.77
CA PHE A 38 7.33 8.60 -7.90
C PHE A 38 8.10 7.54 -8.69
N LEU A 39 7.50 6.96 -9.73
CA LEU A 39 8.17 5.97 -10.59
C LEU A 39 9.25 6.64 -11.45
N GLY A 40 9.00 7.84 -11.95
CA GLY A 40 9.95 8.58 -12.79
C GLY A 40 10.04 8.01 -14.21
N ARG A 41 11.08 8.44 -14.94
CA ARG A 41 11.33 8.04 -16.34
C ARG A 41 12.25 6.85 -16.47
N ASP A 42 12.93 6.47 -15.39
CA ASP A 42 13.89 5.35 -15.39
C ASP A 42 13.18 3.99 -15.26
N VAL A 43 11.91 3.97 -14.82
CA VAL A 43 11.05 2.80 -14.81
C VAL A 43 10.38 2.67 -16.18
N GLY A 44 10.73 1.65 -16.95
CA GLY A 44 10.10 1.33 -18.23
C GLY A 44 8.92 0.38 -18.10
N SER A 45 8.98 -0.54 -17.11
CA SER A 45 7.95 -1.55 -16.86
C SER A 45 7.76 -1.82 -15.37
N VAL A 46 6.54 -2.18 -14.98
CA VAL A 46 6.20 -2.55 -13.61
C VAL A 46 5.72 -4.00 -13.54
N LEU A 47 6.03 -4.69 -12.46
CA LEU A 47 5.42 -5.97 -12.12
C LEU A 47 4.17 -5.74 -11.29
N PHE A 48 3.01 -6.08 -11.85
CA PHE A 48 1.73 -5.97 -11.17
C PHE A 48 1.35 -7.26 -10.45
N VAL A 49 0.95 -7.14 -9.19
CA VAL A 49 0.48 -8.22 -8.32
C VAL A 49 -1.03 -8.07 -8.12
N PRO A 50 -1.90 -8.85 -8.82
CA PRO A 50 -3.36 -8.72 -8.79
C PRO A 50 -4.03 -9.50 -7.65
N TYR A 51 -3.29 -10.15 -6.78
CA TYR A 51 -3.74 -11.23 -5.90
C TYR A 51 -4.79 -10.84 -4.83
N ALA A 52 -5.10 -9.56 -4.68
CA ALA A 52 -6.21 -9.11 -3.84
C ALA A 52 -7.58 -9.28 -4.51
N ALA A 53 -7.62 -9.49 -5.83
CA ALA A 53 -8.87 -9.66 -6.57
C ALA A 53 -9.54 -11.01 -6.25
N VAL A 54 -10.85 -10.96 -5.97
CA VAL A 54 -11.67 -12.14 -5.65
C VAL A 54 -12.86 -12.24 -6.60
N ARG A 55 -13.54 -11.11 -6.85
CA ARG A 55 -14.78 -11.08 -7.66
C ARG A 55 -14.52 -10.90 -9.16
N VAL A 56 -13.31 -10.55 -9.54
CA VAL A 56 -12.86 -10.41 -10.93
C VAL A 56 -11.63 -11.29 -11.14
N SER A 57 -11.41 -11.76 -12.37
CA SER A 57 -10.20 -12.52 -12.68
C SER A 57 -8.95 -11.63 -12.59
N TYR A 58 -7.80 -12.24 -12.32
CA TYR A 58 -6.52 -11.52 -12.32
C TYR A 58 -6.23 -10.86 -13.68
N ASP A 59 -6.60 -11.52 -14.79
CA ASP A 59 -6.44 -10.97 -16.13
C ASP A 59 -7.30 -9.73 -16.34
N ALA A 60 -8.57 -9.75 -15.96
CA ALA A 60 -9.46 -8.60 -16.08
C ALA A 60 -8.98 -7.42 -15.21
N PHE A 61 -8.49 -7.72 -14.00
CA PHE A 61 -7.92 -6.70 -13.13
C PHE A 61 -6.64 -6.12 -13.72
N ALA A 62 -5.73 -6.97 -14.20
CA ALA A 62 -4.49 -6.56 -14.86
C ALA A 62 -4.75 -5.72 -16.12
N ALA A 63 -5.76 -6.09 -16.92
CA ALA A 63 -6.15 -5.32 -18.09
C ALA A 63 -6.58 -3.89 -17.72
N SER A 64 -7.40 -3.73 -16.68
CA SER A 64 -7.88 -2.43 -16.20
C SER A 64 -6.73 -1.55 -15.70
N VAL A 65 -5.82 -2.12 -14.91
CA VAL A 65 -4.62 -1.42 -14.41
C VAL A 65 -3.68 -1.08 -15.56
N GLY A 66 -3.49 -2.02 -16.49
CA GLY A 66 -2.62 -1.87 -17.65
C GLY A 66 -3.02 -0.73 -18.58
N ILE A 67 -4.33 -0.45 -18.73
CA ILE A 67 -4.82 0.70 -19.49
C ILE A 67 -4.24 2.00 -18.92
N LYS A 68 -4.31 2.18 -17.60
CA LYS A 68 -3.81 3.40 -16.93
C LYS A 68 -2.29 3.49 -16.98
N LEU A 69 -1.57 2.41 -16.65
CA LEU A 69 -0.10 2.41 -16.64
C LEU A 69 0.48 2.66 -18.04
N ARG A 70 -0.08 2.03 -19.08
CA ARG A 70 0.35 2.28 -20.47
C ARG A 70 0.08 3.72 -20.91
N ALA A 71 -1.06 4.29 -20.53
CA ALA A 71 -1.36 5.70 -20.79
C ALA A 71 -0.35 6.66 -20.13
N TRP A 72 0.29 6.21 -19.04
CA TRP A 72 1.34 6.97 -18.35
C TRP A 72 2.77 6.63 -18.84
N GLY A 73 2.90 5.72 -19.82
CA GLY A 73 4.17 5.37 -20.44
C GLY A 73 4.88 4.15 -19.82
N TYR A 74 4.20 3.37 -18.95
CA TYR A 74 4.79 2.20 -18.31
C TYR A 74 4.31 0.89 -18.95
N GLY A 75 5.25 -0.02 -19.20
CA GLY A 75 4.93 -1.42 -19.51
C GLY A 75 4.34 -2.13 -18.28
N LEU A 76 3.62 -3.23 -18.52
CA LEU A 76 3.01 -4.04 -17.48
C LEU A 76 3.40 -5.51 -17.69
N GLU A 77 4.05 -6.08 -16.68
CA GLU A 77 4.15 -7.52 -16.47
C GLU A 77 3.22 -7.92 -15.31
N CYS A 78 2.71 -9.15 -15.32
CA CYS A 78 1.76 -9.62 -14.31
C CYS A 78 2.32 -10.82 -13.57
N ALA A 79 2.32 -10.78 -12.24
CA ALA A 79 2.90 -11.84 -11.40
C ALA A 79 2.21 -13.20 -11.61
N HIS A 80 0.89 -13.23 -11.81
CA HIS A 80 0.11 -14.46 -12.01
C HIS A 80 0.35 -15.15 -13.36
N LEU A 81 0.98 -14.46 -14.31
CA LEU A 81 1.34 -15.01 -15.62
C LEU A 81 2.79 -15.50 -15.67
N GLN A 82 3.55 -15.35 -14.58
CA GLN A 82 4.94 -15.79 -14.50
C GLN A 82 5.01 -17.25 -14.05
N GLY A 83 5.85 -18.03 -14.69
CA GLY A 83 6.14 -19.41 -14.25
C GLY A 83 6.80 -19.44 -12.84
N ASP A 84 7.56 -18.41 -12.52
CA ASP A 84 8.13 -18.16 -11.19
C ASP A 84 7.91 -16.69 -10.81
N PRO A 85 6.84 -16.38 -10.05
CA PRO A 85 6.53 -15.02 -9.62
C PRO A 85 7.63 -14.40 -8.74
N ALA A 86 8.32 -15.19 -7.92
CA ALA A 86 9.38 -14.70 -7.05
C ALA A 86 10.61 -14.28 -7.86
N ALA A 87 10.98 -15.05 -8.89
CA ALA A 87 12.04 -14.66 -9.83
C ALA A 87 11.65 -13.40 -10.63
N ALA A 88 10.37 -13.24 -10.99
CA ALA A 88 9.89 -12.04 -11.66
C ALA A 88 10.05 -10.79 -10.78
N VAL A 89 9.73 -10.89 -9.49
CA VAL A 89 10.00 -9.82 -8.51
C VAL A 89 11.48 -9.46 -8.48
N GLY A 90 12.38 -10.45 -8.55
CA GLY A 90 13.84 -10.23 -8.59
C GLY A 90 14.32 -9.40 -9.79
N ARG A 91 13.57 -9.40 -10.90
CA ARG A 91 13.92 -8.66 -12.14
C ARG A 91 13.12 -7.35 -12.31
N ALA A 92 12.08 -7.13 -11.48
CA ALA A 92 11.20 -5.99 -11.63
C ALA A 92 11.92 -4.66 -11.43
N GLU A 93 11.61 -3.66 -12.27
CA GLU A 93 12.06 -2.28 -12.11
C GLU A 93 11.23 -1.53 -11.07
N ALA A 94 9.96 -1.90 -10.93
CA ALA A 94 9.05 -1.45 -9.88
C ALA A 94 7.99 -2.52 -9.61
N ILE A 95 7.43 -2.53 -8.40
CA ILE A 95 6.38 -3.46 -7.98
C ILE A 95 5.10 -2.67 -7.70
N VAL A 96 3.99 -3.13 -8.27
CA VAL A 96 2.67 -2.52 -8.09
C VAL A 96 1.72 -3.57 -7.53
N VAL A 97 1.13 -3.32 -6.34
CA VAL A 97 0.24 -4.25 -5.65
C VAL A 97 -1.17 -3.69 -5.58
N GLY A 98 -2.10 -4.40 -6.20
CA GLY A 98 -3.50 -4.01 -6.30
C GLY A 98 -4.28 -4.14 -4.99
N GLY A 99 -5.39 -3.41 -4.90
CA GLY A 99 -6.38 -3.55 -3.83
C GLY A 99 -7.38 -4.67 -4.07
N GLY A 100 -8.18 -4.96 -3.07
CA GLY A 100 -9.18 -6.01 -3.00
C GLY A 100 -9.20 -6.60 -1.59
N ASN A 101 -9.34 -7.91 -1.42
CA ASN A 101 -9.34 -8.52 -0.10
C ASN A 101 -7.91 -8.77 0.40
N THR A 102 -7.59 -8.19 1.55
CA THR A 102 -6.24 -8.25 2.15
C THR A 102 -5.83 -9.65 2.60
N PHE A 103 -6.77 -10.44 3.13
CA PHE A 103 -6.48 -11.82 3.54
C PHE A 103 -6.15 -12.71 2.34
N HIS A 104 -6.92 -12.54 1.26
CA HIS A 104 -6.67 -13.25 0.00
C HIS A 104 -5.32 -12.85 -0.59
N LEU A 105 -5.02 -11.53 -0.62
CA LEU A 105 -3.72 -11.04 -1.06
C LEU A 105 -2.59 -11.67 -0.26
N LEU A 106 -2.64 -11.59 1.06
CA LEU A 106 -1.57 -12.08 1.92
C LEU A 106 -1.36 -13.58 1.76
N LYS A 107 -2.46 -14.37 1.68
CA LYS A 107 -2.38 -15.82 1.42
C LYS A 107 -1.63 -16.10 0.12
N GLN A 108 -2.00 -15.43 -0.98
CA GLN A 108 -1.36 -15.61 -2.28
C GLN A 108 0.11 -15.16 -2.26
N LEU A 109 0.45 -14.09 -1.53
CA LEU A 109 1.85 -13.66 -1.37
C LEU A 109 2.70 -14.72 -0.64
N TYR A 110 2.13 -15.45 0.34
CA TYR A 110 2.79 -16.57 0.98
C TYR A 110 2.91 -17.78 0.06
N ASP A 111 1.81 -18.19 -0.57
CA ASP A 111 1.74 -19.38 -1.44
C ASP A 111 2.70 -19.28 -2.64
N THR A 112 2.94 -18.06 -3.13
CA THR A 112 3.84 -17.77 -4.27
C THR A 112 5.26 -17.34 -3.87
N GLY A 113 5.56 -17.29 -2.57
CA GLY A 113 6.87 -16.85 -2.05
C GLY A 113 7.14 -15.35 -2.19
N LEU A 114 6.14 -14.56 -2.58
CA LEU A 114 6.31 -13.13 -2.84
C LEU A 114 6.59 -12.31 -1.58
N VAL A 115 6.14 -12.72 -0.39
CA VAL A 115 6.47 -12.03 0.86
C VAL A 115 7.98 -11.87 1.00
N ARG A 116 8.73 -12.96 0.82
CA ARG A 116 10.19 -12.95 0.93
C ARG A 116 10.86 -12.19 -0.22
N ALA A 117 10.38 -12.43 -1.45
CA ALA A 117 10.96 -11.82 -2.64
C ALA A 117 10.79 -10.29 -2.64
N ILE A 118 9.59 -9.78 -2.32
CA ILE A 118 9.32 -8.33 -2.24
C ILE A 118 10.17 -7.70 -1.13
N ARG A 119 10.20 -8.28 0.08
CA ARG A 119 11.03 -7.78 1.18
C ARG A 119 12.51 -7.65 0.78
N ALA A 120 13.05 -8.63 0.05
CA ALA A 120 14.43 -8.59 -0.43
C ALA A 120 14.62 -7.44 -1.42
N ARG A 121 13.72 -7.32 -2.40
CA ARG A 121 13.82 -6.34 -3.48
C ARG A 121 13.67 -4.89 -2.98
N MET A 122 12.84 -4.67 -1.95
CA MET A 122 12.68 -3.34 -1.33
C MET A 122 13.96 -2.83 -0.66
N ARG A 123 14.82 -3.72 -0.13
CA ARG A 123 16.14 -3.33 0.42
C ARG A 123 17.09 -2.77 -0.65
N GLU A 124 16.84 -3.08 -1.91
CA GLU A 124 17.60 -2.56 -3.05
C GLU A 124 17.07 -1.20 -3.54
N GLY A 125 16.02 -0.66 -2.90
CA GLY A 125 15.44 0.64 -3.23
C GLY A 125 14.52 0.65 -4.45
N ILE A 126 14.03 -0.50 -4.89
CA ILE A 126 13.07 -0.60 -6.00
C ILE A 126 11.75 0.06 -5.58
N PRO A 127 11.10 0.85 -6.46
CA PRO A 127 9.82 1.47 -6.15
C PRO A 127 8.71 0.44 -5.90
N TYR A 128 7.92 0.66 -4.85
CA TYR A 128 6.70 -0.08 -4.55
C TYR A 128 5.51 0.87 -4.57
N VAL A 129 4.46 0.52 -5.29
CA VAL A 129 3.17 1.24 -5.27
C VAL A 129 2.10 0.27 -4.81
N GLY A 130 1.37 0.61 -3.74
CA GLY A 130 0.27 -0.22 -3.24
C GLY A 130 -0.96 0.62 -2.93
N TRP A 131 -2.16 0.12 -3.24
CA TRP A 131 -3.40 0.76 -2.84
C TRP A 131 -4.33 -0.17 -2.09
N SER A 132 -5.07 0.37 -1.12
CA SER A 132 -6.03 -0.39 -0.28
C SER A 132 -5.34 -1.60 0.36
N ALA A 133 -5.70 -2.84 0.02
CA ALA A 133 -5.01 -4.05 0.48
C ALA A 133 -3.50 -4.00 0.22
N GLY A 134 -3.06 -3.50 -0.96
CA GLY A 134 -1.65 -3.33 -1.29
C GLY A 134 -0.93 -2.29 -0.43
N ALA A 135 -1.63 -1.30 0.11
CA ALA A 135 -1.08 -0.38 1.11
C ALA A 135 -1.05 -1.02 2.51
N ASN A 136 -2.12 -1.75 2.89
CA ASN A 136 -2.19 -2.41 4.20
C ASN A 136 -1.07 -3.44 4.38
N VAL A 137 -0.82 -4.31 3.37
CA VAL A 137 0.24 -5.33 3.46
C VAL A 137 1.66 -4.75 3.52
N ALA A 138 1.87 -3.47 3.23
CA ALA A 138 3.16 -2.82 3.41
C ALA A 138 3.53 -2.64 4.90
N GLY A 139 2.56 -2.66 5.80
CA GLY A 139 2.74 -2.66 7.26
C GLY A 139 3.32 -3.97 7.81
N PRO A 140 3.55 -4.03 9.13
CA PRO A 140 4.06 -5.23 9.80
C PRO A 140 3.08 -6.41 9.75
N THR A 141 1.78 -6.14 9.87
CA THR A 141 0.71 -7.15 9.83
C THR A 141 -0.51 -6.62 9.10
N ILE A 142 -1.44 -7.52 8.72
CA ILE A 142 -2.73 -7.12 8.14
C ILE A 142 -3.82 -6.87 9.20
N ARG A 143 -3.51 -6.84 10.48
CA ARG A 143 -4.49 -6.78 11.58
C ARG A 143 -5.33 -5.51 11.60
N THR A 144 -4.91 -4.46 10.89
CA THR A 144 -5.65 -3.20 10.77
C THR A 144 -6.43 -3.08 9.46
N THR A 145 -6.63 -4.19 8.73
CA THR A 145 -7.49 -4.22 7.54
C THR A 145 -8.97 -4.07 7.91
N ASN A 146 -9.77 -3.60 6.96
CA ASN A 146 -11.24 -3.54 7.06
C ASN A 146 -11.92 -4.76 6.46
N ASP A 147 -11.15 -5.65 5.83
CA ASP A 147 -11.67 -6.74 5.03
C ASP A 147 -12.15 -7.92 5.90
N MET A 148 -13.12 -8.66 5.38
CA MET A 148 -13.52 -9.93 5.95
C MET A 148 -12.45 -11.00 5.70
N PRO A 149 -12.16 -11.87 6.70
CA PRO A 149 -11.22 -12.99 6.58
C PRO A 149 -11.83 -14.16 5.78
N ILE A 150 -11.97 -13.95 4.45
CA ILE A 150 -12.58 -14.96 3.55
C ILE A 150 -11.71 -16.18 3.28
N VAL A 151 -10.43 -16.07 3.59
CA VAL A 151 -9.44 -17.17 3.56
C VAL A 151 -8.49 -16.99 4.73
N GLU A 152 -7.83 -18.07 5.14
CA GLU A 152 -6.84 -18.06 6.21
C GLU A 152 -5.42 -18.05 5.61
N PRO A 153 -4.64 -16.96 5.74
CA PRO A 153 -3.23 -16.96 5.40
C PRO A 153 -2.42 -17.71 6.48
N PRO A 154 -1.22 -18.23 6.16
CA PRO A 154 -0.39 -18.95 7.14
C PRO A 154 0.03 -18.12 8.34
N SER A 155 0.03 -16.79 8.19
CA SER A 155 0.34 -15.80 9.23
C SER A 155 -0.36 -14.49 8.90
N LEU A 156 -0.59 -13.65 9.91
CA LEU A 156 -1.02 -12.26 9.71
C LEU A 156 0.16 -11.30 9.50
N GLU A 157 1.41 -11.78 9.63
CA GLU A 157 2.60 -10.99 9.30
C GLU A 157 2.61 -10.65 7.81
N ALA A 158 2.83 -9.36 7.50
CA ALA A 158 2.80 -8.85 6.15
C ALA A 158 4.21 -8.48 5.64
N LEU A 159 4.35 -7.51 4.75
CA LEU A 159 5.63 -7.20 4.13
C LEU A 159 6.61 -6.45 5.06
N ALA A 160 6.13 -5.78 6.11
CA ALA A 160 6.93 -5.01 7.07
C ALA A 160 7.92 -4.04 6.37
N LEU A 161 7.45 -3.32 5.36
CA LEU A 161 8.23 -2.31 4.62
C LEU A 161 8.28 -0.98 5.37
N VAL A 162 7.32 -0.75 6.27
CA VAL A 162 7.26 0.36 7.22
C VAL A 162 7.04 -0.18 8.62
N PRO A 163 7.49 0.53 9.68
CA PRO A 163 7.38 0.03 11.06
C PRO A 163 6.03 0.34 11.73
N PHE A 164 5.04 0.81 11.00
CA PHE A 164 3.71 1.16 11.49
C PHE A 164 2.62 0.45 10.69
N GLN A 165 1.44 0.31 11.30
CA GLN A 165 0.26 -0.26 10.67
C GLN A 165 -0.46 0.79 9.81
N ILE A 166 -1.15 0.34 8.77
CA ILE A 166 -1.94 1.21 7.91
C ILE A 166 -3.38 0.71 7.90
N ASN A 167 -4.34 1.59 8.20
CA ASN A 167 -5.74 1.34 7.95
C ASN A 167 -6.18 2.17 6.74
N PRO A 168 -6.20 1.61 5.52
CA PRO A 168 -6.72 2.29 4.34
C PRO A 168 -8.24 2.42 4.43
N HIS A 169 -8.84 3.32 3.64
CA HIS A 169 -10.26 3.64 3.71
C HIS A 169 -10.72 4.05 5.12
N TYR A 170 -9.83 4.69 5.89
CA TYR A 170 -10.22 5.24 7.17
C TYR A 170 -11.33 6.27 6.98
N THR A 171 -12.31 6.21 7.85
CA THR A 171 -13.46 7.12 7.82
C THR A 171 -13.89 7.51 9.22
N ASP A 172 -14.34 8.75 9.38
CA ASP A 172 -14.98 9.26 10.59
C ASP A 172 -16.52 9.13 10.50
N ALA A 173 -17.04 8.55 9.41
CA ALA A 173 -18.47 8.40 9.22
C ALA A 173 -19.09 7.51 10.30
N VAL A 174 -20.15 8.02 10.89
CA VAL A 174 -21.03 7.30 11.82
C VAL A 174 -22.26 6.86 11.02
N ILE A 175 -22.65 5.61 11.18
CA ILE A 175 -23.88 5.10 10.58
C ILE A 175 -25.04 5.58 11.44
N PRO A 176 -26.01 6.35 10.90
CA PRO A 176 -27.19 6.77 11.66
C PRO A 176 -27.94 5.56 12.24
N ASP A 177 -28.48 5.71 13.43
CA ASP A 177 -29.26 4.68 14.15
C ASP A 177 -28.51 3.35 14.38
N HIS A 178 -27.17 3.39 14.40
CA HIS A 178 -26.32 2.23 14.65
C HIS A 178 -25.46 2.46 15.90
N ALA A 179 -25.57 1.55 16.88
CA ALA A 179 -24.83 1.62 18.15
C ALA A 179 -23.49 0.86 18.12
N GLY A 180 -23.06 0.42 16.95
CA GLY A 180 -21.78 -0.28 16.80
C GLY A 180 -20.58 0.66 16.81
N GLU A 181 -19.41 0.11 17.05
CA GLU A 181 -18.15 0.83 17.14
C GLU A 181 -17.78 1.56 15.84
N THR A 182 -17.27 2.76 16.01
CA THR A 182 -16.65 3.54 14.93
C THR A 182 -15.31 2.94 14.50
N ARG A 183 -14.82 3.38 13.35
CA ARG A 183 -13.47 3.00 12.90
C ARG A 183 -12.39 3.45 13.90
N ALA A 184 -12.53 4.63 14.47
CA ALA A 184 -11.60 5.15 15.45
C ALA A 184 -11.54 4.28 16.71
N GLU A 185 -12.70 3.87 17.25
CA GLU A 185 -12.76 3.00 18.45
C GLU A 185 -12.08 1.66 18.21
N ARG A 186 -12.28 1.02 17.06
CA ARG A 186 -11.59 -0.24 16.69
C ARG A 186 -10.08 -0.08 16.58
N LEU A 187 -9.59 1.05 16.07
CA LEU A 187 -8.15 1.31 16.01
C LEU A 187 -7.58 1.65 17.39
N LEU A 188 -8.32 2.34 18.26
CA LEU A 188 -7.94 2.56 19.67
C LEU A 188 -7.86 1.25 20.43
N GLU A 189 -8.84 0.34 20.26
CA GLU A 189 -8.80 -1.01 20.82
C GLU A 189 -7.53 -1.75 20.36
N PHE A 190 -7.23 -1.70 19.06
CA PHE A 190 -6.03 -2.34 18.52
C PHE A 190 -4.74 -1.82 19.18
N VAL A 191 -4.53 -0.50 19.26
CA VAL A 191 -3.29 0.07 19.85
C VAL A 191 -3.25 -0.12 21.38
N THR A 192 -4.40 -0.25 22.04
CA THR A 192 -4.49 -0.58 23.46
C THR A 192 -4.02 -2.01 23.72
N ALA A 193 -4.48 -2.95 22.91
CA ALA A 193 -4.10 -4.36 23.00
C ALA A 193 -2.67 -4.64 22.50
N ASN A 194 -2.08 -3.74 21.72
CA ASN A 194 -0.74 -3.87 21.13
C ASN A 194 0.13 -2.65 21.51
N PRO A 195 0.61 -2.55 22.77
CA PRO A 195 1.45 -1.44 23.21
C PRO A 195 2.69 -1.28 22.33
N GLY A 196 2.98 -0.06 21.91
CA GLY A 196 4.07 0.27 20.97
C GLY A 196 3.69 0.21 19.49
N ALA A 197 2.53 -0.36 19.14
CA ALA A 197 2.02 -0.25 17.78
C ALA A 197 1.58 1.19 17.47
N ARG A 198 1.82 1.61 16.25
CA ARG A 198 1.33 2.87 15.67
C ARG A 198 0.47 2.55 14.46
N VAL A 199 -0.65 3.22 14.30
CA VAL A 199 -1.56 3.01 13.16
C VAL A 199 -1.81 4.33 12.47
N VAL A 200 -1.68 4.34 11.14
CA VAL A 200 -2.10 5.47 10.31
C VAL A 200 -3.46 5.14 9.69
N GLY A 201 -4.50 5.82 10.14
CA GLY A 201 -5.82 5.86 9.49
C GLY A 201 -5.74 6.77 8.27
N LEU A 202 -5.68 6.17 7.09
CA LEU A 202 -5.48 6.88 5.82
C LEU A 202 -6.82 7.05 5.10
N ARG A 203 -7.32 8.29 5.03
CA ARG A 203 -8.61 8.63 4.39
C ARG A 203 -8.50 8.50 2.88
N GLU A 204 -9.62 8.20 2.22
CA GLU A 204 -9.68 8.10 0.75
C GLU A 204 -9.22 9.39 0.07
N GLY A 205 -8.34 9.24 -0.92
CA GLY A 205 -7.65 10.32 -1.61
C GLY A 205 -6.27 10.65 -1.01
N SER A 206 -5.94 10.15 0.19
CA SER A 206 -4.65 10.40 0.82
C SER A 206 -3.62 9.31 0.47
N ILE A 207 -2.36 9.71 0.44
CA ILE A 207 -1.23 8.90 -0.02
C ILE A 207 -0.06 9.11 0.94
N LEU A 208 0.60 8.04 1.35
CA LEU A 208 1.88 8.09 2.05
C LEU A 208 3.02 7.88 1.04
N ARG A 209 3.96 8.81 1.00
CA ARG A 209 5.19 8.69 0.21
C ARG A 209 6.38 8.48 1.15
N VAL A 210 7.05 7.35 0.98
CA VAL A 210 8.24 6.97 1.75
C VAL A 210 9.45 6.98 0.83
N GLU A 211 10.50 7.69 1.22
CA GLU A 211 11.81 7.68 0.55
C GLU A 211 12.90 7.62 1.62
N GLY A 212 13.43 6.41 1.84
CA GLY A 212 14.31 6.13 2.95
C GLY A 212 13.60 6.30 4.30
N ARG A 213 14.02 7.26 5.11
CA ARG A 213 13.38 7.61 6.39
C ARG A 213 12.37 8.75 6.29
N ARG A 214 12.31 9.41 5.14
CA ARG A 214 11.33 10.47 4.91
C ARG A 214 9.96 9.86 4.65
N LEU A 215 8.94 10.36 5.34
CA LEU A 215 7.54 9.98 5.16
C LEU A 215 6.68 11.24 5.07
N ASP A 216 6.08 11.46 3.92
CA ASP A 216 5.22 12.61 3.64
C ASP A 216 3.78 12.15 3.41
N LEU A 217 2.82 12.94 3.89
CA LEU A 217 1.40 12.78 3.60
C LEU A 217 1.03 13.65 2.40
N LEU A 218 0.52 13.03 1.35
CA LEU A 218 0.04 13.67 0.11
C LEU A 218 -1.47 13.47 -0.04
N GLY A 219 -2.08 14.28 -0.91
CA GLY A 219 -3.50 14.22 -1.22
C GLY A 219 -4.31 15.31 -0.50
N PRO A 220 -5.64 15.33 -0.65
CA PRO A 220 -6.49 16.42 -0.18
C PRO A 220 -6.98 16.28 1.26
N LYS A 221 -6.78 15.13 1.93
CA LYS A 221 -7.36 14.85 3.25
C LYS A 221 -6.29 14.55 4.29
N PRO A 222 -6.52 14.91 5.57
CA PRO A 222 -5.63 14.59 6.66
C PRO A 222 -5.59 13.08 6.95
N ALA A 223 -4.51 12.62 7.56
CA ALA A 223 -4.40 11.28 8.12
C ALA A 223 -4.54 11.36 9.65
N ARG A 224 -5.11 10.33 10.26
CA ARG A 224 -5.24 10.20 11.71
C ARG A 224 -4.29 9.15 12.24
N VAL A 225 -3.46 9.54 13.21
CA VAL A 225 -2.46 8.64 13.81
C VAL A 225 -2.91 8.20 15.19
N PHE A 226 -2.86 6.90 15.41
CA PHE A 226 -3.22 6.22 16.66
C PHE A 226 -1.97 5.63 17.30
N VAL A 227 -1.78 5.92 18.59
CA VAL A 227 -0.67 5.39 19.40
C VAL A 227 -1.24 4.97 20.76
N GLY A 228 -0.89 3.79 21.24
CA GLY A 228 -1.38 3.30 22.53
C GLY A 228 -1.09 4.28 23.68
N GLY A 229 -2.07 4.50 24.54
CA GLY A 229 -2.00 5.40 25.68
C GLY A 229 -1.99 6.90 25.34
N ARG A 230 -2.30 7.29 24.10
CA ARG A 230 -2.38 8.68 23.67
C ARG A 230 -3.67 8.94 22.90
N GLU A 231 -4.12 10.20 22.95
CA GLU A 231 -5.21 10.65 22.07
C GLU A 231 -4.74 10.62 20.60
N PRO A 232 -5.60 10.17 19.67
CA PRO A 232 -5.30 10.20 18.26
C PRO A 232 -5.04 11.61 17.75
N THR A 233 -4.04 11.77 16.88
CA THR A 233 -3.66 13.07 16.32
C THR A 233 -3.98 13.16 14.83
N GLU A 234 -4.46 14.33 14.38
CA GLU A 234 -4.67 14.65 12.97
C GLU A 234 -3.41 15.26 12.36
N HIS A 235 -3.12 14.87 11.13
CA HIS A 235 -1.99 15.39 10.37
C HIS A 235 -2.47 15.85 9.00
N GLU A 236 -2.28 17.13 8.70
CA GLU A 236 -2.72 17.75 7.46
C GLU A 236 -1.87 17.33 6.25
N PRO A 237 -2.42 17.40 5.04
CA PRO A 237 -1.64 17.20 3.81
C PRO A 237 -0.39 18.06 3.76
N GLY A 238 0.72 17.47 3.30
CA GLY A 238 2.04 18.11 3.32
C GLY A 238 2.81 17.95 4.63
N ALA A 239 2.18 17.41 5.69
CA ALA A 239 2.89 17.13 6.93
C ALA A 239 3.94 16.03 6.75
N SER A 240 5.08 16.21 7.42
CA SER A 240 6.05 15.13 7.59
C SER A 240 5.60 14.22 8.73
N LEU A 241 5.47 12.92 8.42
CA LEU A 241 5.17 11.87 9.39
C LEU A 241 6.42 11.06 9.75
N GLN A 242 7.61 11.63 9.56
CA GLN A 242 8.89 10.94 9.74
C GLN A 242 9.05 10.28 11.10
N PHE A 243 8.42 10.81 12.15
CA PHE A 243 8.42 10.24 13.50
C PHE A 243 7.85 8.81 13.56
N LEU A 244 7.06 8.40 12.57
CA LEU A 244 6.52 7.04 12.46
C LEU A 244 7.58 6.05 11.94
N MET A 245 8.68 6.53 11.36
CA MET A 245 9.77 5.71 10.82
C MET A 245 10.85 5.40 11.86
N GLU A 246 10.67 5.85 13.10
CA GLU A 246 11.51 5.58 14.27
C GLU A 246 10.95 4.36 15.03
#